data_093aed36cb85f793ca57b4c838e455e4
#
_entry.id   093aed36cb85f793ca57b4c838e455e4
#
_cell.length_a   1.000
_cell.length_b   1.000
_cell.length_c   1.000
_cell.angle_alpha   90.00
_cell.angle_beta   90.00
_cell.angle_gamma   90.00
#
_symmetry.space_group_name_H-M   'P 1'
#
loop_
_entity.id
_entity.type
_entity.pdbx_description
1 polymer ?
#
loop_
_entity_poly.entity_id
_entity_poly.type
_entity_poly.pdbx_seq_one_letter_code
_entity_poly.pdbx_strand_id
1 'polypeptide(L)'
;MKKEHLYSGKGKSIFATDNPNHIIMHFRDDLTAFNGEKKETCLGKGIYLNNINAFLMDKLAQQGVKTSFIEKINQRESLTHKLDMIQLEFVVRNIAAGTIVKRVGLTKGSPLSPPIQELFLKNDKLGDPFINIHYVNSLKITSAEVVAQAEKISLQVNDIIKDVFTKINIDLVDFKLEFGLLDGELYLGDEISPDTCRLWDQKSKRPFDKDLFRFDLGDVKEGYDRICELLGLKVTIDTHDLQADHQDN
;
A
#
# COMPACT_ATOMS: atom_id res chain seq x y z
N MET A 1 24.21 5.43 1.56
CA MET A 1 24.30 3.99 1.14
C MET A 1 23.43 3.13 2.03
N LYS A 2 22.92 1.99 1.51
CA LYS A 2 22.19 0.95 2.29
C LYS A 2 23.13 0.39 3.37
N LYS A 3 22.64 0.30 4.60
CA LYS A 3 23.37 -0.22 5.77
C LYS A 3 22.69 -1.46 6.34
N GLU A 4 22.69 -1.55 7.66
CA GLU A 4 22.13 -2.70 8.39
C GLU A 4 20.63 -2.85 8.14
N HIS A 5 20.19 -4.10 8.11
CA HIS A 5 18.79 -4.47 8.11
C HIS A 5 18.16 -4.09 9.45
N LEU A 6 17.04 -3.36 9.43
CA LEU A 6 16.31 -2.97 10.63
C LEU A 6 15.21 -3.98 10.98
N TYR A 7 14.33 -4.25 10.02
CA TYR A 7 13.26 -5.25 10.16
C TYR A 7 12.65 -5.60 8.81
N SER A 8 11.91 -6.71 8.77
CA SER A 8 11.13 -7.13 7.61
C SER A 8 9.65 -7.25 7.97
N GLY A 9 8.79 -6.73 7.10
CA GLY A 9 7.35 -6.94 7.09
C GLY A 9 6.95 -8.08 6.15
N LYS A 10 5.66 -8.14 5.78
CA LYS A 10 5.08 -9.19 4.92
C LYS A 10 5.62 -9.15 3.47
N GLY A 11 5.94 -7.99 2.93
CA GLY A 11 6.40 -7.84 1.53
C GLY A 11 7.57 -6.88 1.35
N LYS A 12 8.15 -6.37 2.43
CA LYS A 12 9.22 -5.37 2.41
C LYS A 12 10.24 -5.63 3.49
N SER A 13 11.49 -5.26 3.22
CA SER A 13 12.57 -5.15 4.21
C SER A 13 13.00 -3.70 4.32
N ILE A 14 13.30 -3.26 5.54
CA ILE A 14 13.69 -1.88 5.84
C ILE A 14 15.15 -1.87 6.28
N PHE A 15 15.92 -0.97 5.69
CA PHE A 15 17.35 -0.83 5.95
C PHE A 15 17.68 0.60 6.41
N ALA A 16 18.65 0.72 7.30
CA ALA A 16 19.25 1.99 7.67
C ALA A 16 20.03 2.60 6.51
N THR A 17 20.26 3.92 6.59
CA THR A 17 21.14 4.67 5.68
C THR A 17 22.23 5.42 6.45
N ASP A 18 23.10 6.13 5.72
CA ASP A 18 24.07 7.05 6.32
C ASP A 18 23.41 8.24 7.01
N ASN A 19 22.19 8.61 6.59
CA ASN A 19 21.39 9.64 7.23
C ASN A 19 20.39 8.97 8.20
N PRO A 20 20.46 9.23 9.52
CA PRO A 20 19.58 8.59 10.50
C PRO A 20 18.09 8.92 10.32
N ASN A 21 17.78 9.99 9.56
CA ASN A 21 16.42 10.42 9.25
C ASN A 21 15.85 9.76 7.98
N HIS A 22 16.63 8.91 7.31
CA HIS A 22 16.22 8.23 6.09
C HIS A 22 16.36 6.71 6.24
N ILE A 23 15.50 5.98 5.56
CA ILE A 23 15.55 4.53 5.45
C ILE A 23 15.43 4.11 3.98
N ILE A 24 15.90 2.91 3.67
CA ILE A 24 15.63 2.26 2.38
C ILE A 24 14.52 1.23 2.58
N MET A 25 13.49 1.35 1.77
CA MET A 25 12.42 0.38 1.65
C MET A 25 12.73 -0.53 0.46
N HIS A 26 13.02 -1.81 0.73
CA HIS A 26 13.26 -2.84 -0.26
C HIS A 26 12.01 -3.68 -0.45
N PHE A 27 11.48 -3.72 -1.67
CA PHE A 27 10.28 -4.47 -2.03
C PHE A 27 10.64 -5.91 -2.40
N ARG A 28 10.10 -6.87 -1.65
CA ARG A 28 10.39 -8.30 -1.81
C ARG A 28 9.37 -9.02 -2.69
N ASP A 29 9.74 -10.20 -3.13
CA ASP A 29 8.91 -11.08 -3.95
C ASP A 29 7.94 -11.95 -3.13
N ASP A 30 7.97 -11.83 -1.79
CA ASP A 30 7.04 -12.54 -0.91
C ASP A 30 5.60 -12.13 -1.18
N LEU A 31 4.76 -13.12 -1.41
CA LEU A 31 3.33 -12.98 -1.62
C LEU A 31 2.59 -13.68 -0.49
N THR A 32 1.95 -12.91 0.38
CA THR A 32 1.25 -13.43 1.55
C THR A 32 -0.20 -13.00 1.56
N ALA A 33 -1.10 -13.89 1.98
CA ALA A 33 -2.51 -13.59 2.18
C ALA A 33 -3.03 -14.24 3.48
N PHE A 34 -4.21 -13.78 3.97
CA PHE A 34 -4.87 -14.31 5.16
C PHE A 34 -3.94 -14.37 6.38
N ASN A 35 -3.28 -13.22 6.69
CA ASN A 35 -2.31 -13.09 7.80
C ASN A 35 -1.15 -14.09 7.74
N GLY A 36 -0.74 -14.49 6.52
CA GLY A 36 0.38 -15.40 6.31
C GLY A 36 0.02 -16.88 6.27
N GLU A 37 -1.27 -17.24 6.29
CA GLU A 37 -1.73 -18.62 6.09
C GLU A 37 -1.44 -19.11 4.66
N LYS A 38 -1.54 -18.22 3.66
CA LYS A 38 -1.16 -18.49 2.28
C LYS A 38 0.10 -17.70 1.94
N LYS A 39 1.15 -18.42 1.51
CA LYS A 39 2.46 -17.83 1.19
C LYS A 39 3.00 -18.44 -0.09
N GLU A 40 3.52 -17.59 -0.96
CA GLU A 40 4.23 -17.96 -2.19
C GLU A 40 5.33 -16.94 -2.47
N THR A 41 6.19 -17.22 -3.42
CA THR A 41 7.15 -16.28 -3.98
C THR A 41 6.73 -15.97 -5.42
N CYS A 42 6.52 -14.69 -5.73
CA CYS A 42 6.20 -14.22 -7.07
C CYS A 42 7.39 -13.43 -7.61
N LEU A 43 8.27 -14.11 -8.34
CA LEU A 43 9.53 -13.54 -8.84
C LEU A 43 9.30 -12.26 -9.66
N GLY A 44 9.97 -11.19 -9.25
CA GLY A 44 9.84 -9.86 -9.86
C GLY A 44 8.70 -9.02 -9.32
N LYS A 45 7.87 -9.53 -8.40
CA LYS A 45 6.76 -8.78 -7.79
C LYS A 45 7.22 -7.46 -7.19
N GLY A 46 8.28 -7.48 -6.41
CA GLY A 46 8.81 -6.29 -5.73
C GLY A 46 9.20 -5.17 -6.70
N ILE A 47 9.64 -5.52 -7.91
CA ILE A 47 9.98 -4.56 -8.96
C ILE A 47 8.72 -3.80 -9.41
N TYR A 48 7.63 -4.52 -9.71
CA TYR A 48 6.37 -3.90 -10.10
C TYR A 48 5.84 -2.98 -9.00
N LEU A 49 5.82 -3.48 -7.74
CA LEU A 49 5.32 -2.71 -6.60
C LEU A 49 6.10 -1.42 -6.37
N ASN A 50 7.44 -1.49 -6.40
CA ASN A 50 8.28 -0.30 -6.23
C ASN A 50 8.06 0.75 -7.33
N ASN A 51 7.93 0.32 -8.59
CA ASN A 51 7.70 1.24 -9.71
C ASN A 51 6.31 1.90 -9.64
N ILE A 52 5.26 1.13 -9.31
CA ILE A 52 3.91 1.67 -9.15
C ILE A 52 3.86 2.61 -7.94
N ASN A 53 4.44 2.21 -6.81
CA ASN A 53 4.51 3.03 -5.61
C ASN A 53 5.21 4.37 -5.87
N ALA A 54 6.40 4.35 -6.47
CA ALA A 54 7.15 5.58 -6.81
C ALA A 54 6.31 6.51 -7.70
N PHE A 55 5.67 5.98 -8.74
CA PHE A 55 4.80 6.76 -9.62
C PHE A 55 3.63 7.40 -8.87
N LEU A 56 2.94 6.64 -8.00
CA LEU A 56 1.80 7.16 -7.25
C LEU A 56 2.24 8.18 -6.18
N MET A 57 3.34 7.93 -5.48
CA MET A 57 3.88 8.87 -4.48
C MET A 57 4.28 10.19 -5.12
N ASP A 58 4.92 10.17 -6.31
CA ASP A 58 5.24 11.38 -7.07
C ASP A 58 3.96 12.15 -7.47
N LYS A 59 2.91 11.45 -7.91
CA LYS A 59 1.63 12.09 -8.23
C LYS A 59 0.99 12.76 -7.02
N LEU A 60 1.05 12.12 -5.86
CA LEU A 60 0.54 12.66 -4.61
C LEU A 60 1.33 13.89 -4.16
N ALA A 61 2.66 13.83 -4.22
CA ALA A 61 3.52 14.97 -3.88
C ALA A 61 3.27 16.19 -4.78
N GLN A 62 3.08 15.97 -6.09
CA GLN A 62 2.71 17.04 -7.06
C GLN A 62 1.37 17.71 -6.72
N GLN A 63 0.49 17.03 -5.99
CA GLN A 63 -0.82 17.53 -5.55
C GLN A 63 -0.80 17.99 -4.07
N GLY A 64 0.40 18.17 -3.49
CA GLY A 64 0.58 18.72 -2.15
C GLY A 64 0.35 17.76 -1.00
N VAL A 65 0.28 16.44 -1.24
CA VAL A 65 0.27 15.45 -0.18
C VAL A 65 1.70 15.22 0.30
N LYS A 66 1.95 15.40 1.60
CA LYS A 66 3.26 15.06 2.21
C LYS A 66 3.39 13.54 2.29
N THR A 67 4.40 13.00 1.61
CA THR A 67 4.71 11.56 1.62
C THR A 67 6.09 11.30 2.19
N SER A 68 6.31 10.12 2.75
CA SER A 68 7.64 9.69 3.20
C SER A 68 8.60 9.44 2.03
N PHE A 69 8.08 9.21 0.83
CA PHE A 69 8.86 8.90 -0.37
C PHE A 69 9.76 10.08 -0.76
N ILE A 70 11.03 9.79 -1.00
CA ILE A 70 12.03 10.78 -1.45
C ILE A 70 12.37 10.51 -2.92
N GLU A 71 12.84 9.28 -3.22
CA GLU A 71 13.18 8.87 -4.58
C GLU A 71 13.25 7.35 -4.73
N LYS A 72 13.10 6.88 -5.96
CA LYS A 72 13.38 5.50 -6.33
C LYS A 72 14.88 5.34 -6.60
N ILE A 73 15.57 4.51 -5.81
CA ILE A 73 17.01 4.27 -5.93
C ILE A 73 17.31 3.32 -7.09
N ASN A 74 16.55 2.22 -7.16
CA ASN A 74 16.69 1.18 -8.18
C ASN A 74 15.35 0.49 -8.42
N GLN A 75 15.33 -0.64 -9.13
CA GLN A 75 14.08 -1.35 -9.46
C GLN A 75 13.31 -1.83 -8.22
N ARG A 76 13.98 -2.16 -7.12
CA ARG A 76 13.37 -2.72 -5.90
C ARG A 76 13.40 -1.81 -4.69
N GLU A 77 14.16 -0.73 -4.74
CA GLU A 77 14.44 0.08 -3.55
C GLU A 77 14.04 1.54 -3.73
N SER A 78 13.43 2.06 -2.72
CA SER A 78 13.10 3.48 -2.58
C SER A 78 13.71 4.06 -1.31
N LEU A 79 14.23 5.29 -1.41
CA LEU A 79 14.63 6.10 -0.27
C LEU A 79 13.40 6.78 0.30
N THR A 80 13.24 6.72 1.61
CA THR A 80 12.10 7.33 2.31
C THR A 80 12.57 8.04 3.58
N HIS A 81 11.82 9.03 4.01
CA HIS A 81 11.96 9.58 5.37
C HIS A 81 11.63 8.50 6.40
N LYS A 82 12.39 8.46 7.48
CA LYS A 82 12.09 7.62 8.64
C LYS A 82 11.03 8.32 9.48
N LEU A 83 9.83 7.77 9.50
CA LEU A 83 8.71 8.30 10.26
C LEU A 83 8.54 7.57 11.59
N ASP A 84 8.00 8.28 12.59
CA ASP A 84 7.39 7.66 13.77
C ASP A 84 6.00 7.16 13.38
N MET A 85 5.91 5.85 13.04
CA MET A 85 4.71 5.25 12.46
C MET A 85 3.56 5.13 13.46
N ILE A 86 2.41 5.67 13.10
CA ILE A 86 1.17 5.51 13.86
C ILE A 86 0.67 4.07 13.69
N GLN A 87 0.34 3.40 14.80
CA GLN A 87 -0.10 2.00 14.79
C GLN A 87 -1.57 1.85 14.36
N LEU A 88 -1.91 2.50 13.24
CA LEU A 88 -3.24 2.48 12.62
C LEU A 88 -3.11 2.26 11.11
N GLU A 89 -4.04 1.50 10.57
CA GLU A 89 -4.31 1.44 9.14
C GLU A 89 -5.60 2.21 8.83
N PHE A 90 -5.54 3.04 7.79
CA PHE A 90 -6.67 3.81 7.27
C PHE A 90 -7.11 3.20 5.95
N VAL A 91 -8.33 2.73 5.88
CA VAL A 91 -8.87 2.10 4.66
C VAL A 91 -9.96 2.98 4.08
N VAL A 92 -9.83 3.34 2.80
CA VAL A 92 -10.87 4.06 2.06
C VAL A 92 -11.51 3.11 1.06
N ARG A 93 -12.86 3.06 1.05
CA ARG A 93 -13.62 2.17 0.17
C ARG A 93 -14.57 2.95 -0.73
N ASN A 94 -14.38 2.81 -2.03
CA ASN A 94 -15.24 3.37 -3.06
C ASN A 94 -16.29 2.37 -3.55
N ILE A 95 -15.99 1.07 -3.46
CA ILE A 95 -16.84 -0.03 -3.92
C ILE A 95 -16.84 -1.11 -2.82
N ALA A 96 -17.97 -1.72 -2.57
CA ALA A 96 -18.12 -2.76 -1.56
C ALA A 96 -17.34 -4.02 -1.94
N ALA A 97 -16.25 -4.32 -1.21
CA ALA A 97 -15.42 -5.52 -1.39
C ALA A 97 -14.75 -5.93 -0.07
N GLY A 98 -14.24 -7.17 -0.03
CA GLY A 98 -13.53 -7.67 1.15
C GLY A 98 -14.43 -7.82 2.38
N THR A 99 -13.89 -7.53 3.56
CA THR A 99 -14.54 -7.79 4.85
C THR A 99 -15.80 -6.98 5.11
N ILE A 100 -15.90 -5.77 4.55
CA ILE A 100 -17.08 -4.90 4.75
C ILE A 100 -18.36 -5.54 4.21
N VAL A 101 -18.26 -6.31 3.11
CA VAL A 101 -19.42 -7.00 2.50
C VAL A 101 -20.12 -7.90 3.52
N LYS A 102 -19.36 -8.69 4.27
CA LYS A 102 -19.90 -9.59 5.31
C LYS A 102 -20.25 -8.83 6.59
N ARG A 103 -19.43 -7.85 6.98
CA ARG A 103 -19.58 -7.15 8.26
C ARG A 103 -20.85 -6.31 8.34
N VAL A 104 -21.28 -5.69 7.23
CA VAL A 104 -22.49 -4.83 7.21
C VAL A 104 -23.52 -5.26 6.16
N GLY A 105 -23.37 -6.46 5.58
CA GLY A 105 -24.38 -7.05 4.70
C GLY A 105 -24.52 -6.36 3.33
N LEU A 106 -23.45 -5.79 2.78
CA LEU A 106 -23.48 -5.14 1.47
C LEU A 106 -23.40 -6.15 0.33
N THR A 107 -23.93 -5.77 -0.84
CA THR A 107 -23.70 -6.53 -2.06
C THR A 107 -22.31 -6.21 -2.62
N LYS A 108 -21.48 -7.23 -2.89
CA LYS A 108 -20.16 -7.04 -3.51
C LYS A 108 -20.30 -6.30 -4.83
N GLY A 109 -19.47 -5.29 -5.05
CA GLY A 109 -19.47 -4.46 -6.26
C GLY A 109 -20.40 -3.24 -6.20
N SER A 110 -21.20 -3.08 -5.14
CA SER A 110 -22.02 -1.86 -4.97
C SER A 110 -21.15 -0.62 -4.77
N PRO A 111 -21.43 0.50 -5.45
CA PRO A 111 -20.71 1.74 -5.21
C PRO A 111 -21.03 2.30 -3.83
N LEU A 112 -20.04 2.92 -3.21
CA LEU A 112 -20.15 3.60 -1.92
C LEU A 112 -20.00 5.10 -2.12
N SER A 113 -21.06 5.87 -1.87
CA SER A 113 -21.08 7.33 -2.04
C SER A 113 -21.80 7.99 -0.87
N PRO A 114 -21.10 8.76 -0.05
CA PRO A 114 -19.64 9.01 -0.07
C PRO A 114 -18.81 7.73 0.18
N PRO A 115 -17.50 7.75 -0.11
CA PRO A 115 -16.62 6.62 0.22
C PRO A 115 -16.60 6.38 1.73
N ILE A 116 -16.49 5.12 2.12
CA ILE A 116 -16.41 4.74 3.54
C ILE A 116 -14.95 4.77 3.97
N GLN A 117 -14.68 5.39 5.13
CA GLN A 117 -13.39 5.34 5.81
C GLN A 117 -13.48 4.41 7.02
N GLU A 118 -12.45 3.60 7.21
CA GLU A 118 -12.35 2.63 8.29
C GLU A 118 -10.98 2.70 8.94
N LEU A 119 -10.96 2.44 10.26
CA LEU A 119 -9.73 2.35 11.05
C LEU A 119 -9.51 0.91 11.49
N PHE A 120 -8.26 0.46 11.38
CA PHE A 120 -7.80 -0.82 11.90
C PHE A 120 -6.59 -0.60 12.80
N LEU A 121 -6.51 -1.35 13.90
CA LEU A 121 -5.30 -1.38 14.71
C LEU A 121 -4.24 -2.18 13.96
N LYS A 122 -3.08 -1.59 13.71
CA LYS A 122 -1.95 -2.30 13.10
C LYS A 122 -1.32 -3.24 14.11
N ASN A 123 -1.77 -4.49 14.12
CA ASN A 123 -1.28 -5.54 14.97
C ASN A 123 -1.47 -6.90 14.31
N ASP A 124 -0.44 -7.38 13.62
CA ASP A 124 -0.44 -8.66 12.90
C ASP A 124 -0.86 -9.84 13.76
N LYS A 125 -0.47 -9.85 15.05
CA LYS A 125 -0.81 -10.95 15.98
C LYS A 125 -2.30 -11.01 16.30
N LEU A 126 -3.00 -9.88 16.21
CA LEU A 126 -4.44 -9.77 16.43
C LEU A 126 -5.23 -9.80 15.11
N GLY A 127 -4.56 -9.89 13.95
CA GLY A 127 -5.19 -9.88 12.64
C GLY A 127 -5.72 -8.52 12.22
N ASP A 128 -5.06 -7.45 12.63
CA ASP A 128 -5.37 -6.06 12.30
C ASP A 128 -6.88 -5.75 12.52
N PRO A 129 -7.37 -5.78 13.79
CA PRO A 129 -8.79 -5.68 14.07
C PRO A 129 -9.37 -4.30 13.74
N PHE A 130 -10.62 -4.30 13.22
CA PHE A 130 -11.39 -3.08 13.02
C PHE A 130 -11.63 -2.37 14.37
N ILE A 131 -11.35 -1.07 14.42
CA ILE A 131 -11.54 -0.23 15.60
C ILE A 131 -12.22 1.09 15.20
N ASN A 132 -12.50 1.94 16.17
CA ASN A 132 -13.00 3.29 15.98
C ASN A 132 -12.24 4.29 16.85
N ILE A 133 -12.60 5.57 16.72
CA ILE A 133 -11.92 6.67 17.45
C ILE A 133 -11.95 6.50 18.99
N HIS A 134 -12.95 5.82 19.54
CA HIS A 134 -13.00 5.60 21.00
C HIS A 134 -11.89 4.64 21.47
N TYR A 135 -11.56 3.61 20.67
CA TYR A 135 -10.40 2.75 20.92
C TYR A 135 -9.11 3.54 20.82
N VAL A 136 -8.94 4.37 19.78
CA VAL A 136 -7.74 5.20 19.60
C VAL A 136 -7.50 6.07 20.81
N ASN A 137 -8.54 6.75 21.29
CA ASN A 137 -8.47 7.64 22.46
C ASN A 137 -8.18 6.87 23.76
N SER A 138 -8.91 5.77 24.02
CA SER A 138 -8.78 4.99 25.25
C SER A 138 -7.43 4.28 25.35
N LEU A 139 -6.92 3.78 24.24
CA LEU A 139 -5.61 3.10 24.15
C LEU A 139 -4.44 4.08 23.97
N LYS A 140 -4.73 5.38 23.78
CA LYS A 140 -3.73 6.45 23.58
C LYS A 140 -2.79 6.14 22.39
N ILE A 141 -3.34 5.61 21.28
CA ILE A 141 -2.55 5.26 20.09
C ILE A 141 -2.00 6.51 19.43
N THR A 142 -2.85 7.53 19.25
CA THR A 142 -2.51 8.87 18.79
C THR A 142 -3.62 9.84 19.21
N SER A 143 -3.51 11.13 18.88
CA SER A 143 -4.57 12.11 19.19
C SER A 143 -5.72 12.06 18.16
N ALA A 144 -6.90 12.50 18.58
CA ALA A 144 -8.07 12.58 17.70
C ALA A 144 -7.85 13.57 16.54
N GLU A 145 -7.08 14.62 16.77
CA GLU A 145 -6.73 15.62 15.77
C GLU A 145 -5.86 15.00 14.66
N VAL A 146 -4.89 14.16 15.03
CA VAL A 146 -4.05 13.42 14.08
C VAL A 146 -4.89 12.46 13.26
N VAL A 147 -5.83 11.74 13.88
CA VAL A 147 -6.76 10.85 13.14
C VAL A 147 -7.60 11.65 12.15
N ALA A 148 -8.21 12.76 12.59
CA ALA A 148 -9.02 13.60 11.70
C ALA A 148 -8.21 14.18 10.52
N GLN A 149 -6.95 14.55 10.77
CA GLN A 149 -6.05 15.00 9.71
C GLN A 149 -5.72 13.86 8.73
N ALA A 150 -5.42 12.67 9.23
CA ALA A 150 -5.14 11.49 8.40
C ALA A 150 -6.37 11.09 7.56
N GLU A 151 -7.58 11.10 8.13
CA GLU A 151 -8.83 10.85 7.40
C GLU A 151 -9.04 11.86 6.26
N LYS A 152 -8.78 13.15 6.53
CA LYS A 152 -8.87 14.20 5.49
C LYS A 152 -7.85 13.96 4.37
N ILE A 153 -6.60 13.64 4.71
CA ILE A 153 -5.57 13.33 3.72
C ILE A 153 -5.93 12.06 2.96
N SER A 154 -6.50 11.04 3.61
CA SER A 154 -6.93 9.80 2.97
C SER A 154 -7.99 10.04 1.88
N LEU A 155 -8.93 10.97 2.08
CA LEU A 155 -9.88 11.37 1.04
C LEU A 155 -9.20 12.14 -0.10
N GLN A 156 -8.26 13.03 0.20
CA GLN A 156 -7.46 13.72 -0.83
C GLN A 156 -6.67 12.72 -1.67
N VAL A 157 -6.01 11.75 -1.04
CA VAL A 157 -5.31 10.63 -1.71
C VAL A 157 -6.29 9.86 -2.57
N ASN A 158 -7.49 9.52 -2.04
CA ASN A 158 -8.53 8.82 -2.79
C ASN A 158 -8.88 9.52 -4.10
N ASP A 159 -9.13 10.82 -4.05
CA ASP A 159 -9.53 11.57 -5.23
C ASP A 159 -8.42 11.57 -6.30
N ILE A 160 -7.16 11.74 -5.87
CA ILE A 160 -6.01 11.76 -6.78
C ILE A 160 -5.78 10.40 -7.43
N ILE A 161 -5.68 9.32 -6.64
CA ILE A 161 -5.35 8.00 -7.19
C ILE A 161 -6.54 7.39 -7.94
N LYS A 162 -7.78 7.68 -7.54
CA LYS A 162 -8.98 7.30 -8.27
C LYS A 162 -9.00 7.94 -9.67
N ASP A 163 -8.65 9.23 -9.79
CA ASP A 163 -8.52 9.89 -11.10
C ASP A 163 -7.44 9.23 -11.97
N VAL A 164 -6.27 8.91 -11.39
CA VAL A 164 -5.21 8.18 -12.09
C VAL A 164 -5.70 6.86 -12.66
N PHE A 165 -6.35 6.02 -11.83
CA PHE A 165 -6.81 4.70 -12.25
C PHE A 165 -8.02 4.77 -13.21
N THR A 166 -8.93 5.73 -13.00
CA THR A 166 -10.09 5.93 -13.89
C THR A 166 -9.64 6.25 -15.33
N LYS A 167 -8.58 7.05 -15.51
CA LYS A 167 -8.03 7.40 -16.83
C LYS A 167 -7.49 6.20 -17.62
N ILE A 168 -7.18 5.11 -16.94
CA ILE A 168 -6.71 3.86 -17.55
C ILE A 168 -7.76 2.74 -17.49
N ASN A 169 -9.05 3.09 -17.29
CA ASN A 169 -10.19 2.17 -17.20
C ASN A 169 -10.09 1.14 -16.06
N ILE A 170 -9.52 1.54 -14.93
CA ILE A 170 -9.43 0.75 -13.69
C ILE A 170 -10.29 1.40 -12.61
N ASP A 171 -11.09 0.60 -11.92
CA ASP A 171 -11.76 1.01 -10.69
C ASP A 171 -10.82 0.88 -9.50
N LEU A 172 -10.61 1.97 -8.77
CA LEU A 172 -10.05 1.92 -7.43
C LEU A 172 -11.15 1.50 -6.46
N VAL A 173 -11.18 0.24 -6.09
CA VAL A 173 -12.22 -0.35 -5.24
C VAL A 173 -12.06 0.09 -3.80
N ASP A 174 -10.93 -0.22 -3.22
CA ASP A 174 -10.48 0.23 -1.90
C ASP A 174 -8.95 0.23 -1.82
N PHE A 175 -8.43 0.87 -0.78
CA PHE A 175 -7.00 0.87 -0.51
C PHE A 175 -6.73 1.17 0.97
N LYS A 176 -5.55 0.72 1.42
CA LYS A 176 -5.02 0.94 2.76
C LYS A 176 -3.92 1.98 2.74
N LEU A 177 -3.92 2.88 3.71
CA LEU A 177 -2.86 3.84 3.99
C LEU A 177 -2.33 3.68 5.40
N GLU A 178 -1.08 4.01 5.58
CA GLU A 178 -0.43 4.14 6.89
C GLU A 178 0.22 5.51 6.98
N PHE A 179 0.20 6.10 8.16
CA PHE A 179 0.74 7.42 8.41
C PHE A 179 1.78 7.39 9.53
N GLY A 180 2.67 8.35 9.53
CA GLY A 180 3.63 8.57 10.59
C GLY A 180 3.94 10.05 10.76
N LEU A 181 4.65 10.37 11.82
CA LEU A 181 5.06 11.73 12.15
C LEU A 181 6.54 11.93 11.83
N LEU A 182 6.87 13.09 11.28
CA LEU A 182 8.22 13.61 11.12
C LEU A 182 8.23 15.03 11.67
N ASP A 183 9.01 15.27 12.73
CA ASP A 183 9.07 16.55 13.42
C ASP A 183 7.70 17.13 13.83
N GLY A 184 6.78 16.23 14.21
CA GLY A 184 5.42 16.58 14.60
C GLY A 184 4.44 16.82 13.45
N GLU A 185 4.88 16.75 12.20
CA GLU A 185 4.04 16.84 11.01
C GLU A 185 3.63 15.46 10.51
N LEU A 186 2.40 15.36 10.00
CA LEU A 186 1.83 14.11 9.49
C LEU A 186 2.24 13.88 8.02
N TYR A 187 2.80 12.70 7.76
CA TYR A 187 3.19 12.21 6.45
C TYR A 187 2.49 10.91 6.11
N LEU A 188 2.13 10.74 4.85
CA LEU A 188 1.76 9.43 4.32
C LEU A 188 3.03 8.57 4.26
N GLY A 189 3.02 7.48 5.00
CA GLY A 189 4.06 6.46 5.05
C GLY A 189 3.69 5.23 4.23
N ASP A 190 4.48 4.18 4.40
CA ASP A 190 4.32 2.88 3.75
C ASP A 190 4.22 2.97 2.21
N GLU A 191 3.50 2.07 1.57
CA GLU A 191 3.34 2.00 0.12
C GLU A 191 1.89 2.22 -0.33
N ILE A 192 1.73 2.65 -1.58
CA ILE A 192 0.49 2.52 -2.34
C ILE A 192 0.80 1.68 -3.58
N SER A 193 0.25 0.47 -3.63
CA SER A 193 0.54 -0.50 -4.67
C SER A 193 -0.61 -1.50 -4.83
N PRO A 194 -0.60 -2.39 -5.82
CA PRO A 194 -1.59 -3.47 -5.93
C PRO A 194 -1.61 -4.45 -4.73
N ASP A 195 -0.60 -4.42 -3.83
CA ASP A 195 -0.64 -5.18 -2.56
C ASP A 195 -1.52 -4.49 -1.50
N THR A 196 -1.65 -3.17 -1.56
CA THR A 196 -2.44 -2.35 -0.63
C THR A 196 -3.74 -1.80 -1.24
N CYS A 197 -3.93 -1.93 -2.55
CA CYS A 197 -5.13 -1.51 -3.28
C CYS A 197 -5.89 -2.70 -3.85
N ARG A 198 -7.23 -2.59 -3.97
CA ARG A 198 -8.02 -3.39 -4.89
C ARG A 198 -8.29 -2.61 -6.16
N LEU A 199 -7.89 -3.19 -7.28
CA LEU A 199 -7.93 -2.58 -8.60
C LEU A 199 -8.67 -3.51 -9.56
N TRP A 200 -9.84 -3.08 -10.04
CA TRP A 200 -10.64 -3.88 -10.95
C TRP A 200 -10.72 -3.24 -12.35
N ASP A 201 -10.63 -4.05 -13.39
CA ASP A 201 -10.99 -3.60 -14.73
C ASP A 201 -12.43 -3.09 -14.76
N GLN A 202 -12.66 -1.89 -15.28
CA GLN A 202 -13.98 -1.26 -15.24
C GLN A 202 -15.06 -2.05 -15.96
N LYS A 203 -14.71 -2.75 -17.05
CA LYS A 203 -15.65 -3.47 -17.89
C LYS A 203 -15.90 -4.90 -17.41
N SER A 204 -14.84 -5.66 -17.20
CA SER A 204 -14.92 -7.09 -16.85
C SER A 204 -15.04 -7.34 -15.36
N LYS A 205 -14.68 -6.35 -14.52
CA LYS A 205 -14.54 -6.45 -13.06
C LYS A 205 -13.49 -7.48 -12.61
N ARG A 206 -12.59 -7.90 -13.54
CA ARG A 206 -11.44 -8.74 -13.21
C ARG A 206 -10.49 -7.95 -12.31
N PRO A 207 -10.00 -8.53 -11.20
CA PRO A 207 -8.98 -7.90 -10.37
C PRO A 207 -7.61 -7.90 -11.08
N PHE A 208 -6.82 -6.85 -10.82
CA PHE A 208 -5.40 -6.73 -11.19
C PHE A 208 -4.51 -6.53 -9.96
N ASP A 209 -4.99 -6.94 -8.82
CA ASP A 209 -4.39 -6.76 -7.51
C ASP A 209 -4.17 -8.12 -6.81
N LYS A 210 -3.80 -8.06 -5.54
CA LYS A 210 -3.53 -9.25 -4.72
C LYS A 210 -4.71 -10.21 -4.56
N ASP A 211 -5.94 -9.82 -4.93
CA ASP A 211 -7.09 -10.74 -4.92
C ASP A 211 -6.95 -11.86 -5.97
N LEU A 212 -6.12 -11.67 -7.02
CA LEU A 212 -5.72 -12.77 -7.91
C LEU A 212 -5.12 -13.94 -7.13
N PHE A 213 -4.20 -13.64 -6.20
CA PHE A 213 -3.60 -14.65 -5.33
C PHE A 213 -4.53 -15.12 -4.21
N ARG A 214 -5.23 -14.20 -3.55
CA ARG A 214 -6.13 -14.54 -2.43
C ARG A 214 -7.18 -15.58 -2.81
N PHE A 215 -7.69 -15.48 -4.03
CA PHE A 215 -8.84 -16.26 -4.47
C PHE A 215 -8.54 -17.19 -5.67
N ASP A 216 -7.26 -17.41 -5.99
CA ASP A 216 -6.82 -18.27 -7.10
C ASP A 216 -7.46 -17.90 -8.44
N LEU A 217 -7.52 -16.58 -8.73
CA LEU A 217 -8.19 -16.03 -9.92
C LEU A 217 -7.25 -15.82 -11.13
N GLY A 218 -5.95 -16.09 -10.96
CA GLY A 218 -4.95 -15.96 -12.02
C GLY A 218 -3.58 -15.55 -11.52
N ASP A 219 -2.66 -15.28 -12.45
CA ASP A 219 -1.30 -14.87 -12.15
C ASP A 219 -1.25 -13.41 -11.67
N VAL A 220 -0.71 -13.21 -10.48
CA VAL A 220 -0.52 -11.89 -9.87
C VAL A 220 0.44 -11.04 -10.70
N LYS A 221 1.50 -11.66 -11.25
CA LYS A 221 2.49 -10.97 -12.07
C LYS A 221 1.87 -10.38 -13.32
N GLU A 222 1.00 -11.13 -14.02
CA GLU A 222 0.25 -10.60 -15.17
C GLU A 222 -0.60 -9.38 -14.79
N GLY A 223 -1.25 -9.42 -13.61
CA GLY A 223 -2.04 -8.30 -13.11
C GLY A 223 -1.20 -7.05 -12.87
N TYR A 224 -0.05 -7.20 -12.22
CA TYR A 224 0.84 -6.06 -11.89
C TYR A 224 1.55 -5.51 -13.12
N ASP A 225 1.98 -6.39 -14.03
CA ASP A 225 2.53 -5.99 -15.33
C ASP A 225 1.52 -5.17 -16.12
N ARG A 226 0.28 -5.64 -16.16
CA ARG A 226 -0.81 -4.93 -16.85
C ARG A 226 -1.04 -3.54 -16.26
N ILE A 227 -0.98 -3.37 -14.94
CA ILE A 227 -1.08 -2.04 -14.31
C ILE A 227 0.09 -1.16 -14.72
N CYS A 228 1.33 -1.68 -14.73
CA CYS A 228 2.50 -0.93 -15.19
C CYS A 228 2.35 -0.48 -16.66
N GLU A 229 1.95 -1.38 -17.55
CA GLU A 229 1.70 -1.04 -18.96
C GLU A 229 0.68 0.09 -19.11
N LEU A 230 -0.46 -0.03 -18.44
CA LEU A 230 -1.54 0.96 -18.50
C LEU A 230 -1.11 2.33 -17.94
N LEU A 231 -0.27 2.34 -16.91
CA LEU A 231 0.33 3.56 -16.35
C LEU A 231 1.47 4.12 -17.21
N GLY A 232 1.90 3.41 -18.27
CA GLY A 232 3.03 3.80 -19.12
C GLY A 232 4.40 3.61 -18.45
N LEU A 233 4.48 2.77 -17.42
CA LEU A 233 5.72 2.47 -16.69
C LEU A 233 6.48 1.37 -17.44
N LYS A 234 7.73 1.68 -17.82
CA LYS A 234 8.64 0.69 -18.40
C LYS A 234 9.32 -0.08 -17.27
N VAL A 235 8.87 -1.30 -17.05
CA VAL A 235 9.48 -2.21 -16.07
C VAL A 235 10.31 -3.23 -16.86
N THR A 236 11.62 -3.23 -16.61
CA THR A 236 12.53 -4.25 -17.14
C THR A 236 12.98 -5.13 -15.98
N ILE A 237 12.80 -6.42 -16.11
CA ILE A 237 13.25 -7.41 -15.13
C ILE A 237 14.39 -8.20 -15.74
N ASP A 238 15.60 -8.01 -15.25
CA ASP A 238 16.74 -8.81 -15.66
C ASP A 238 17.06 -9.91 -14.61
N THR A 239 17.97 -10.82 -14.99
CA THR A 239 18.35 -11.94 -14.14
C THR A 239 19.06 -11.50 -12.84
N HIS A 240 19.72 -10.35 -12.87
CA HIS A 240 20.40 -9.79 -11.69
C HIS A 240 19.38 -9.27 -10.66
N ASP A 241 18.31 -8.62 -11.12
CA ASP A 241 17.22 -8.11 -10.27
C ASP A 241 16.48 -9.24 -9.54
N LEU A 242 16.39 -10.43 -10.16
CA LEU A 242 15.75 -11.61 -9.55
C LEU A 242 16.62 -12.27 -8.47
N GLN A 243 17.95 -12.13 -8.57
CA GLN A 243 18.89 -12.72 -7.59
C GLN A 243 19.06 -11.87 -6.32
N ALA A 244 18.80 -10.56 -6.41
CA ALA A 244 19.01 -9.64 -5.29
C ALA A 244 18.08 -9.92 -4.09
N ASP A 245 16.94 -10.56 -4.30
CA ASP A 245 15.96 -10.87 -3.25
C ASP A 245 16.38 -12.07 -2.36
N HIS A 246 17.32 -12.90 -2.82
CA HIS A 246 17.78 -14.10 -2.11
C HIS A 246 19.00 -13.88 -1.20
N GLN A 247 19.65 -12.71 -1.26
CA GLN A 247 20.86 -12.43 -0.50
C GLN A 247 20.60 -11.73 0.84
N ASP A 248 19.39 -11.25 1.08
CA ASP A 248 19.00 -10.50 2.30
C ASP A 248 18.15 -11.35 3.30
N ASN A 249 18.17 -12.70 3.20
CA ASN A 249 17.52 -13.64 4.13
C ASN A 249 18.48 -14.22 5.16
#